data_eed9804f8041440454972d514d910555
#
_entry.id   eed9804f8041440454972d514d910555
#
_cell.length_a   1.000
_cell.length_b   1.000
_cell.length_c   1.000
_cell.angle_alpha   90.00
_cell.angle_beta   90.00
_cell.angle_gamma   90.00
#
_symmetry.space_group_name_H-M   'P 1'
#
loop_
_entity.id
_entity.type
_entity.pdbx_description
1 polymer ?
#
loop_
_entity_poly.entity_id
_entity_poly.type
_entity_poly.pdbx_seq_one_letter_code
_entity_poly.pdbx_strand_id
1 'polypeptide(L)'
;MAKWFEEAIFYHMYPLGMTGAPRRNESPEVNHRFGELEGWLPHIAALGCTAVYIGPLFESTSHGYDTRDYRTVDRRLGDNNDFARFVQAAHEKGIRVVVDGVFNHTGREFFAFQDIQRNRENSPYCSWYKGLNFGWNSPYNDGFGYEAWRNCFELVDLNYWERGVRDYILDVIRFWIDAFDIDGIRLDCADCLDHSFLQEMRRCVDEKKPDFWLMGEVIHGDYSRYVSGDKLDSVTNYELHKGLYSGHNDHNYFEIAHTIRREFDQNGGIYRGMRLYSFVDN
;
A
#
# COMPACT_ATOMS: atom_id res chain seq x y z
N MET A 1 6.18 0.96 26.50
CA MET A 1 5.80 2.29 25.95
C MET A 1 4.79 2.03 24.84
N ALA A 2 3.81 2.92 24.67
CA ALA A 2 2.90 2.86 23.53
C ALA A 2 3.71 3.01 22.24
N LYS A 3 3.34 2.27 21.19
CA LYS A 3 3.96 2.43 19.88
C LYS A 3 3.47 3.74 19.25
N TRP A 4 4.29 4.41 18.44
CA TRP A 4 4.00 5.72 17.87
C TRP A 4 2.65 5.79 17.11
N PHE A 5 2.27 4.73 16.44
CA PHE A 5 1.05 4.67 15.64
C PHE A 5 -0.23 4.49 16.46
N GLU A 6 -0.15 4.23 17.76
CA GLU A 6 -1.31 4.08 18.64
C GLU A 6 -2.06 5.40 18.88
N GLU A 7 -1.35 6.51 18.74
CA GLU A 7 -1.89 7.88 18.92
C GLU A 7 -1.69 8.74 17.68
N ALA A 8 -1.26 8.14 16.55
CA ALA A 8 -0.96 8.88 15.34
C ALA A 8 -2.21 9.44 14.67
N ILE A 9 -2.08 10.68 14.19
CA ILE A 9 -3.05 11.32 13.30
C ILE A 9 -2.39 11.42 11.93
N PHE A 10 -3.03 10.80 10.94
CA PHE A 10 -2.48 10.69 9.60
C PHE A 10 -3.03 11.76 8.67
N TYR A 11 -2.16 12.29 7.82
CA TYR A 11 -2.51 13.04 6.63
C TYR A 11 -2.24 12.18 5.40
N HIS A 12 -3.26 11.92 4.57
CA HIS A 12 -3.10 11.14 3.35
C HIS A 12 -2.72 12.05 2.18
N MET A 13 -1.70 11.64 1.41
CA MET A 13 -1.23 12.33 0.22
C MET A 13 -1.24 11.38 -0.98
N TYR A 14 -1.98 11.70 -2.04
CA TYR A 14 -1.83 11.03 -3.33
C TYR A 14 -0.86 11.84 -4.20
N PRO A 15 0.44 11.43 -4.26
CA PRO A 15 1.50 12.31 -4.72
C PRO A 15 1.37 12.70 -6.19
N LEU A 16 1.00 11.76 -7.08
CA LEU A 16 0.81 12.03 -8.51
C LEU A 16 -0.29 13.08 -8.75
N GLY A 17 -1.40 12.98 -8.02
CA GLY A 17 -2.52 13.93 -8.13
C GLY A 17 -2.18 15.30 -7.55
N MET A 18 -1.58 15.33 -6.35
CA MET A 18 -1.26 16.58 -5.65
C MET A 18 -0.25 17.45 -6.39
N THR A 19 0.65 16.83 -7.16
CA THR A 19 1.69 17.54 -7.92
C THR A 19 1.31 17.76 -9.39
N GLY A 20 0.10 17.43 -9.79
CA GLY A 20 -0.33 17.54 -11.20
C GLY A 20 0.53 16.73 -12.16
N ALA A 21 1.07 15.61 -11.71
CA ALA A 21 1.89 14.74 -12.55
C ALA A 21 1.09 14.21 -13.77
N PRO A 22 1.74 14.00 -14.92
CA PRO A 22 1.06 13.42 -16.09
C PRO A 22 0.39 12.08 -15.77
N ARG A 23 -0.81 11.84 -16.32
CA ARG A 23 -1.56 10.60 -16.07
C ARG A 23 -0.82 9.33 -16.52
N ARG A 24 -0.01 9.44 -17.58
CA ARG A 24 0.82 8.34 -18.09
C ARG A 24 2.28 8.70 -17.98
N ASN A 25 3.08 7.71 -17.63
CA ASN A 25 4.52 7.83 -17.46
C ASN A 25 5.23 7.49 -18.79
N GLU A 26 5.17 8.39 -19.74
CA GLU A 26 5.71 8.21 -21.10
C GLU A 26 7.04 8.94 -21.32
N SER A 27 7.34 9.97 -20.50
CA SER A 27 8.60 10.69 -20.60
C SER A 27 9.73 9.93 -19.89
N PRO A 28 10.93 9.87 -20.47
CA PRO A 28 12.11 9.36 -19.78
C PRO A 28 12.69 10.35 -18.74
N GLU A 29 12.21 11.58 -18.71
CA GLU A 29 12.74 12.65 -17.85
C GLU A 29 12.27 12.49 -16.41
N VAL A 30 13.18 12.78 -15.47
CA VAL A 30 12.87 12.87 -14.05
C VAL A 30 12.40 14.29 -13.73
N ASN A 31 11.26 14.40 -13.08
CA ASN A 31 10.66 15.68 -12.69
C ASN A 31 10.64 15.78 -11.15
N HIS A 32 11.47 16.65 -10.58
CA HIS A 32 11.69 16.78 -9.13
C HIS A 32 10.54 17.53 -8.43
N ARG A 33 9.36 16.86 -8.30
CA ARG A 33 8.14 17.43 -7.69
C ARG A 33 8.01 17.19 -6.18
N PHE A 34 8.91 16.40 -5.59
CA PHE A 34 8.88 16.18 -4.12
C PHE A 34 9.01 17.47 -3.32
N GLY A 35 9.66 18.50 -3.87
CA GLY A 35 9.71 19.83 -3.23
C GLY A 35 8.32 20.46 -3.02
N GLU A 36 7.36 20.18 -3.90
CA GLU A 36 5.96 20.62 -3.74
C GLU A 36 5.29 19.90 -2.56
N LEU A 37 5.50 18.58 -2.43
CA LEU A 37 5.00 17.78 -1.32
C LEU A 37 5.64 18.17 0.01
N GLU A 38 6.94 18.44 0.02
CA GLU A 38 7.67 18.93 1.19
C GLU A 38 7.09 20.25 1.71
N GLY A 39 6.66 21.13 0.79
CA GLY A 39 5.98 22.38 1.11
C GLY A 39 4.69 22.22 1.93
N TRP A 40 4.06 21.02 1.94
CA TRP A 40 2.89 20.72 2.76
C TRP A 40 3.21 20.32 4.20
N LEU A 41 4.45 19.90 4.51
CA LEU A 41 4.82 19.42 5.83
C LEU A 41 4.56 20.44 6.97
N PRO A 42 4.82 21.76 6.80
CA PRO A 42 4.46 22.75 7.81
C PRO A 42 2.94 22.82 8.09
N HIS A 43 2.12 22.72 7.06
CA HIS A 43 0.67 22.71 7.20
C HIS A 43 0.19 21.45 7.92
N ILE A 44 0.71 20.28 7.55
CA ILE A 44 0.42 18.99 8.17
C ILE A 44 0.76 19.02 9.67
N ALA A 45 1.92 19.55 10.03
CA ALA A 45 2.31 19.73 11.42
C ALA A 45 1.39 20.70 12.16
N ALA A 46 0.99 21.81 11.51
CA ALA A 46 0.07 22.78 12.10
C ALA A 46 -1.34 22.23 12.34
N LEU A 47 -1.78 21.25 11.57
CA LEU A 47 -3.02 20.49 11.81
C LEU A 47 -2.92 19.52 13.00
N GLY A 48 -1.72 19.32 13.55
CA GLY A 48 -1.47 18.34 14.61
C GLY A 48 -1.33 16.89 14.09
N CYS A 49 -1.18 16.69 12.78
CA CYS A 49 -0.89 15.37 12.23
C CYS A 49 0.54 14.96 12.58
N THR A 50 0.70 13.71 13.00
CA THR A 50 1.97 13.13 13.43
C THR A 50 2.52 12.10 12.44
N ALA A 51 1.76 11.80 11.40
CA ALA A 51 2.16 10.91 10.33
C ALA A 51 1.60 11.36 8.98
N VAL A 52 2.31 11.04 7.90
CA VAL A 52 1.79 11.09 6.54
C VAL A 52 1.68 9.67 6.00
N TYR A 53 0.58 9.38 5.34
CA TYR A 53 0.44 8.24 4.46
C TYR A 53 0.54 8.74 3.02
N ILE A 54 1.54 8.25 2.29
CA ILE A 54 1.76 8.60 0.89
C ILE A 54 1.26 7.43 0.05
N GLY A 55 0.29 7.70 -0.83
CA GLY A 55 -0.20 6.75 -1.82
C GLY A 55 0.92 6.30 -2.77
N PRO A 56 0.63 5.46 -3.77
CA PRO A 56 1.68 4.80 -4.54
C PRO A 56 2.61 5.82 -5.20
N LEU A 57 3.91 5.66 -4.93
CA LEU A 57 4.94 6.63 -5.32
C LEU A 57 6.09 6.00 -6.12
N PHE A 58 6.10 4.67 -6.27
CA PHE A 58 7.13 3.96 -7.01
C PHE A 58 6.81 3.90 -8.51
N GLU A 59 7.83 3.67 -9.32
CA GLU A 59 7.75 3.74 -10.78
C GLU A 59 6.57 2.91 -11.31
N SER A 60 5.66 3.56 -12.03
CA SER A 60 4.41 2.99 -12.52
C SER A 60 4.09 3.44 -13.94
N THR A 61 3.15 2.75 -14.59
CA THR A 61 2.72 3.08 -15.96
C THR A 61 1.76 4.27 -15.95
N SER A 62 0.85 4.33 -14.97
CA SER A 62 -0.18 5.37 -14.93
C SER A 62 -0.50 5.86 -13.51
N HIS A 63 -1.41 5.21 -12.80
CA HIS A 63 -1.99 5.71 -11.55
C HIS A 63 -1.20 5.36 -10.28
N GLY A 64 -0.05 4.69 -10.41
CA GLY A 64 0.77 4.30 -9.27
C GLY A 64 0.56 2.85 -8.82
N TYR A 65 -0.64 2.30 -8.99
CA TYR A 65 -0.94 0.90 -8.63
C TYR A 65 -0.48 -0.11 -9.69
N ASP A 66 -0.14 0.32 -10.88
CA ASP A 66 0.40 -0.49 -11.98
C ASP A 66 1.95 -0.43 -11.98
N THR A 67 2.55 -0.92 -10.90
CA THR A 67 3.98 -0.82 -10.61
C THR A 67 4.86 -1.46 -11.68
N ARG A 68 5.86 -0.71 -12.15
CA ARG A 68 6.93 -1.16 -13.06
C ARG A 68 8.21 -1.56 -12.33
N ASP A 69 8.54 -0.80 -11.27
CA ASP A 69 9.73 -1.01 -10.46
C ASP A 69 9.48 -0.53 -9.03
N TYR A 70 9.64 -1.43 -8.06
CA TYR A 70 9.48 -1.11 -6.64
C TYR A 70 10.70 -0.43 -6.01
N ARG A 71 11.84 -0.38 -6.70
CA ARG A 71 13.09 0.17 -6.15
C ARG A 71 13.39 1.58 -6.63
N THR A 72 12.62 2.07 -7.58
CA THR A 72 12.78 3.40 -8.16
C THR A 72 11.54 4.23 -7.89
N VAL A 73 11.72 5.43 -7.36
CA VAL A 73 10.65 6.42 -7.23
C VAL A 73 10.15 6.81 -8.61
N ASP A 74 8.85 7.01 -8.76
CA ASP A 74 8.23 7.39 -10.03
C ASP A 74 8.86 8.68 -10.56
N ARG A 75 9.44 8.61 -11.76
CA ARG A 75 10.18 9.73 -12.38
C ARG A 75 9.34 10.98 -12.59
N ARG A 76 8.02 10.84 -12.58
CA ARG A 76 7.10 11.97 -12.61
C ARG A 76 7.08 12.75 -11.31
N LEU A 77 7.58 12.17 -10.21
CA LEU A 77 7.66 12.77 -8.87
C LEU A 77 9.09 13.18 -8.51
N GLY A 78 10.09 12.43 -8.96
CA GLY A 78 11.47 12.66 -8.62
C GLY A 78 12.34 11.43 -8.76
N ASP A 79 13.39 11.39 -7.97
CA ASP A 79 14.26 10.23 -7.81
C ASP A 79 14.29 9.74 -6.34
N ASN A 80 15.07 8.69 -6.09
CA ASN A 80 15.20 8.11 -4.75
C ASN A 80 15.78 9.10 -3.73
N ASN A 81 16.64 10.03 -4.17
CA ASN A 81 17.21 11.04 -3.27
C ASN A 81 16.17 12.10 -2.89
N ASP A 82 15.26 12.45 -3.82
CA ASP A 82 14.17 13.38 -3.53
C ASP A 82 13.26 12.81 -2.44
N PHE A 83 12.90 11.53 -2.55
CA PHE A 83 12.06 10.89 -1.55
C PHE A 83 12.78 10.73 -0.21
N ALA A 84 14.06 10.33 -0.20
CA ALA A 84 14.85 10.26 1.03
C ALA A 84 14.94 11.62 1.76
N ARG A 85 15.12 12.72 1.01
CA ARG A 85 15.07 14.08 1.58
C ARG A 85 13.70 14.44 2.14
N PHE A 86 12.62 14.08 1.44
CA PHE A 86 11.27 14.29 1.93
C PHE A 86 11.03 13.57 3.26
N VAL A 87 11.45 12.31 3.39
CA VAL A 87 11.32 11.54 4.64
C VAL A 87 12.11 12.19 5.76
N GLN A 88 13.36 12.62 5.48
CA GLN A 88 14.17 13.34 6.46
C GLN A 88 13.48 14.63 6.91
N ALA A 89 12.98 15.46 5.98
CA ALA A 89 12.28 16.70 6.29
C ALA A 89 10.99 16.47 7.11
N ALA A 90 10.28 15.37 6.87
CA ALA A 90 9.14 14.96 7.68
C ALA A 90 9.57 14.58 9.11
N HIS A 91 10.60 13.77 9.25
CA HIS A 91 11.14 13.37 10.56
C HIS A 91 11.63 14.56 11.39
N GLU A 92 12.27 15.56 10.77
CA GLU A 92 12.71 16.82 11.44
C GLU A 92 11.53 17.59 12.03
N LYS A 93 10.30 17.37 11.53
CA LYS A 93 9.06 17.96 12.06
C LYS A 93 8.28 17.00 12.98
N GLY A 94 8.85 15.85 13.32
CA GLY A 94 8.20 14.83 14.14
C GLY A 94 7.08 14.08 13.41
N ILE A 95 7.06 14.10 12.08
CA ILE A 95 6.07 13.44 11.23
C ILE A 95 6.64 12.10 10.74
N ARG A 96 5.96 11.00 11.02
CA ARG A 96 6.28 9.66 10.52
C ARG A 96 5.81 9.49 9.08
N VAL A 97 6.50 8.64 8.31
CA VAL A 97 6.20 8.43 6.89
C VAL A 97 5.81 6.98 6.63
N VAL A 98 4.61 6.79 6.09
CA VAL A 98 4.05 5.51 5.68
C VAL A 98 3.83 5.52 4.18
N VAL A 99 4.24 4.46 3.48
CA VAL A 99 4.11 4.34 2.02
C VAL A 99 3.12 3.25 1.62
N ASP A 100 2.63 3.33 0.40
CA ASP A 100 1.74 2.31 -0.16
C ASP A 100 2.55 1.12 -0.71
N GLY A 101 2.25 -0.07 -0.20
CA GLY A 101 2.80 -1.34 -0.65
C GLY A 101 1.83 -2.06 -1.58
N VAL A 102 1.95 -1.83 -2.88
CA VAL A 102 1.13 -2.47 -3.91
C VAL A 102 1.73 -3.83 -4.23
N PHE A 103 1.46 -4.83 -3.40
CA PHE A 103 2.12 -6.14 -3.49
C PHE A 103 1.22 -7.27 -3.99
N ASN A 104 -0.10 -7.07 -4.12
CA ASN A 104 -0.98 -8.11 -4.68
C ASN A 104 -0.68 -8.37 -6.16
N HIS A 105 -0.31 -7.36 -6.91
CA HIS A 105 -0.15 -7.40 -8.36
C HIS A 105 1.01 -6.49 -8.82
N THR A 106 1.39 -6.63 -10.07
CA THR A 106 2.30 -5.69 -10.75
C THR A 106 1.64 -5.10 -11.99
N GLY A 107 2.17 -4.00 -12.48
CA GLY A 107 1.89 -3.52 -13.83
C GLY A 107 2.45 -4.48 -14.90
N ARG A 108 1.92 -4.38 -16.11
CA ARG A 108 2.36 -5.19 -17.27
C ARG A 108 3.79 -4.85 -17.75
N GLU A 109 4.29 -3.69 -17.36
CA GLU A 109 5.65 -3.26 -17.67
C GLU A 109 6.68 -3.64 -16.61
N PHE A 110 6.28 -4.39 -15.59
CA PHE A 110 7.19 -4.96 -14.60
C PHE A 110 8.12 -5.99 -15.26
N PHE A 111 9.39 -6.00 -14.88
CA PHE A 111 10.44 -6.76 -15.56
C PHE A 111 10.11 -8.24 -15.75
N ALA A 112 9.53 -8.89 -14.74
CA ALA A 112 9.20 -10.31 -14.78
C ALA A 112 8.07 -10.61 -15.77
N PHE A 113 7.05 -9.75 -15.84
CA PHE A 113 5.97 -9.90 -16.80
C PHE A 113 6.43 -9.59 -18.23
N GLN A 114 7.27 -8.57 -18.42
CA GLN A 114 7.88 -8.29 -19.72
C GLN A 114 8.77 -9.44 -20.23
N ASP A 115 9.45 -10.14 -19.32
CA ASP A 115 10.22 -11.32 -19.69
C ASP A 115 9.31 -12.45 -20.22
N ILE A 116 8.16 -12.69 -19.57
CA ILE A 116 7.15 -13.65 -20.05
C ILE A 116 6.61 -13.24 -21.42
N GLN A 117 6.35 -11.96 -21.66
CA GLN A 117 5.89 -11.47 -22.95
C GLN A 117 6.90 -11.76 -24.08
N ARG A 118 8.20 -11.70 -23.78
CA ARG A 118 9.30 -11.93 -24.76
C ARG A 118 9.63 -13.41 -24.93
N ASN A 119 9.79 -14.13 -23.82
CA ASN A 119 10.36 -15.47 -23.75
C ASN A 119 9.33 -16.59 -23.61
N ARG A 120 8.05 -16.24 -23.39
CA ARG A 120 6.92 -17.17 -23.31
C ARG A 120 7.18 -18.24 -22.23
N GLU A 121 6.92 -19.51 -22.58
CA GLU A 121 7.13 -20.69 -21.72
C GLU A 121 8.57 -20.86 -21.23
N ASN A 122 9.54 -20.21 -21.89
CA ASN A 122 10.95 -20.25 -21.50
C ASN A 122 11.32 -19.21 -20.44
N SER A 123 10.41 -18.33 -20.05
CA SER A 123 10.67 -17.34 -19.00
C SER A 123 10.80 -18.01 -17.66
N PRO A 124 11.84 -17.67 -16.84
CA PRO A 124 11.96 -18.16 -15.48
C PRO A 124 10.90 -17.58 -14.53
N TYR A 125 10.11 -16.62 -14.99
CA TYR A 125 9.09 -15.92 -14.18
C TYR A 125 7.67 -16.42 -14.41
N CYS A 126 7.48 -17.49 -15.20
CA CYS A 126 6.13 -18.03 -15.44
C CYS A 126 5.39 -18.41 -14.17
N SER A 127 6.11 -18.93 -13.15
CA SER A 127 5.53 -19.28 -11.85
C SER A 127 5.22 -18.08 -10.93
N TRP A 128 5.71 -16.88 -11.27
CA TRP A 128 5.50 -15.68 -10.47
C TRP A 128 4.08 -15.13 -10.53
N TYR A 129 3.31 -15.50 -11.55
CA TYR A 129 1.98 -14.96 -11.79
C TYR A 129 0.91 -16.05 -11.71
N LYS A 130 -0.25 -15.69 -11.13
CA LYS A 130 -1.39 -16.60 -11.03
C LYS A 130 -2.04 -16.85 -12.39
N GLY A 131 -2.53 -18.08 -12.59
CA GLY A 131 -3.36 -18.43 -13.73
C GLY A 131 -2.68 -18.30 -15.10
N LEU A 132 -1.34 -18.21 -15.15
CA LEU A 132 -0.62 -18.11 -16.43
C LEU A 132 -0.91 -19.33 -17.31
N ASN A 133 -1.43 -19.09 -18.51
CA ASN A 133 -1.86 -20.15 -19.43
C ASN A 133 -1.62 -19.76 -20.90
N PHE A 134 -0.78 -20.51 -21.56
CA PHE A 134 -0.44 -20.30 -22.98
C PHE A 134 -1.49 -20.91 -23.96
N GLY A 135 -2.53 -21.54 -23.45
CA GLY A 135 -3.63 -22.10 -24.22
C GLY A 135 -4.77 -21.12 -24.52
N TRP A 136 -4.78 -19.94 -23.93
CA TRP A 136 -5.77 -18.89 -24.25
C TRP A 136 -5.11 -17.50 -24.23
N ASN A 137 -5.86 -16.45 -24.57
CA ASN A 137 -5.32 -15.12 -24.80
C ASN A 137 -5.92 -14.09 -23.85
N SER A 138 -5.09 -13.16 -23.39
CA SER A 138 -5.53 -12.02 -22.60
C SER A 138 -6.30 -11.00 -23.45
N PRO A 139 -7.08 -10.08 -22.85
CA PRO A 139 -7.68 -8.95 -23.56
C PRO A 139 -6.66 -8.04 -24.27
N TYR A 140 -5.40 -8.08 -23.87
CA TYR A 140 -4.29 -7.35 -24.50
C TYR A 140 -3.64 -8.08 -25.67
N ASN A 141 -4.18 -9.26 -26.04
CA ASN A 141 -3.65 -10.07 -27.14
C ASN A 141 -2.20 -10.52 -26.93
N ASP A 142 -1.82 -10.87 -25.69
CA ASP A 142 -0.48 -11.33 -25.36
C ASP A 142 -0.14 -12.71 -25.93
N GLY A 143 -1.14 -13.46 -26.40
CA GLY A 143 -1.02 -14.86 -26.81
C GLY A 143 -0.88 -15.82 -25.63
N PHE A 144 -1.19 -15.37 -24.41
CA PHE A 144 -1.37 -16.14 -23.18
C PHE A 144 -2.35 -15.43 -22.25
N GLY A 145 -2.94 -16.18 -21.32
CA GLY A 145 -3.81 -15.63 -20.29
C GLY A 145 -3.15 -15.63 -18.90
N TYR A 146 -3.74 -14.90 -17.97
CA TYR A 146 -3.29 -14.77 -16.58
C TYR A 146 -4.44 -14.26 -15.70
N GLU A 147 -4.32 -14.43 -14.39
CA GLU A 147 -5.21 -13.80 -13.43
C GLU A 147 -4.81 -12.33 -13.20
N ALA A 148 -5.82 -11.49 -12.95
CA ALA A 148 -5.64 -10.06 -12.74
C ALA A 148 -6.61 -9.59 -11.67
N TRP A 149 -6.19 -8.60 -10.88
CA TRP A 149 -7.00 -8.05 -9.82
C TRP A 149 -8.37 -7.58 -10.33
N ARG A 150 -9.44 -8.21 -9.88
CA ARG A 150 -10.84 -7.93 -10.26
C ARG A 150 -11.07 -7.79 -11.78
N ASN A 151 -10.36 -8.57 -12.58
CA ASN A 151 -10.35 -8.50 -14.05
C ASN A 151 -9.80 -7.19 -14.65
N CYS A 152 -9.07 -6.40 -13.88
CA CYS A 152 -8.27 -5.29 -14.38
C CYS A 152 -6.95 -5.84 -14.93
N PHE A 153 -6.90 -6.21 -16.21
CA PHE A 153 -5.79 -6.95 -16.80
C PHE A 153 -4.46 -6.17 -16.92
N GLU A 154 -4.45 -4.89 -16.61
CA GLU A 154 -3.25 -4.09 -16.36
C GLU A 154 -2.59 -4.38 -15.01
N LEU A 155 -3.29 -5.04 -14.08
CA LEU A 155 -2.87 -5.35 -12.72
C LEU A 155 -2.74 -6.87 -12.56
N VAL A 156 -1.55 -7.39 -12.87
CA VAL A 156 -1.31 -8.84 -13.01
C VAL A 156 -1.02 -9.48 -11.66
N ASP A 157 -1.85 -10.43 -11.21
CA ASP A 157 -1.79 -11.02 -9.87
C ASP A 157 -0.52 -11.85 -9.64
N LEU A 158 0.21 -11.53 -8.57
CA LEU A 158 1.39 -12.26 -8.13
C LEU A 158 1.03 -13.57 -7.43
N ASN A 159 1.85 -14.58 -7.65
CA ASN A 159 1.70 -15.90 -7.05
C ASN A 159 2.57 -16.04 -5.79
N TYR A 160 1.99 -15.83 -4.62
CA TYR A 160 2.69 -15.97 -3.33
C TYR A 160 2.99 -17.43 -2.89
N TRP A 161 2.61 -18.44 -3.67
CA TRP A 161 3.13 -19.81 -3.50
C TRP A 161 4.54 -19.96 -4.06
N GLU A 162 4.96 -19.04 -4.94
CA GLU A 162 6.31 -18.99 -5.49
C GLU A 162 7.27 -18.29 -4.53
N ARG A 163 8.32 -18.98 -4.11
CA ARG A 163 9.30 -18.45 -3.16
C ARG A 163 10.03 -17.23 -3.70
N GLY A 164 10.33 -17.20 -4.99
CA GLY A 164 11.00 -16.08 -5.65
C GLY A 164 10.21 -14.77 -5.56
N VAL A 165 8.87 -14.84 -5.60
CA VAL A 165 8.01 -13.65 -5.39
C VAL A 165 8.12 -13.13 -3.96
N ARG A 166 8.02 -14.04 -2.97
CA ARG A 166 8.14 -13.65 -1.55
C ARG A 166 9.48 -13.02 -1.25
N ASP A 167 10.57 -13.67 -1.68
CA ASP A 167 11.92 -13.16 -1.45
C ASP A 167 12.13 -11.80 -2.10
N TYR A 168 11.67 -11.62 -3.32
CA TYR A 168 11.76 -10.33 -4.02
C TYR A 168 11.04 -9.20 -3.27
N ILE A 169 9.79 -9.41 -2.84
CA ILE A 169 9.02 -8.39 -2.13
C ILE A 169 9.62 -8.11 -0.75
N LEU A 170 10.08 -9.13 -0.01
CA LEU A 170 10.77 -8.91 1.26
C LEU A 170 12.07 -8.12 1.09
N ASP A 171 12.82 -8.33 0.00
CA ASP A 171 14.00 -7.54 -0.32
C ASP A 171 13.66 -6.10 -0.72
N VAL A 172 12.53 -5.87 -1.39
CA VAL A 172 11.99 -4.53 -1.65
C VAL A 172 11.68 -3.81 -0.33
N ILE A 173 11.01 -4.47 0.61
CA ILE A 173 10.69 -3.88 1.92
C ILE A 173 11.96 -3.51 2.69
N ARG A 174 12.95 -4.41 2.73
CA ARG A 174 14.25 -4.11 3.35
C ARG A 174 14.92 -2.89 2.70
N PHE A 175 14.89 -2.85 1.37
CA PHE A 175 15.43 -1.72 0.61
C PHE A 175 14.73 -0.41 0.96
N TRP A 176 13.40 -0.38 1.06
CA TRP A 176 12.67 0.84 1.42
C TRP A 176 13.02 1.33 2.82
N ILE A 177 13.17 0.42 3.78
CA ILE A 177 13.58 0.77 5.15
C ILE A 177 15.01 1.31 5.16
N ASP A 178 15.94 0.62 4.49
CA ASP A 178 17.37 0.96 4.50
C ASP A 178 17.67 2.25 3.69
N ALA A 179 17.01 2.45 2.56
CA ALA A 179 17.27 3.57 1.66
C ALA A 179 16.51 4.84 2.04
N PHE A 180 15.31 4.72 2.60
CA PHE A 180 14.40 5.86 2.81
C PHE A 180 14.04 6.09 4.28
N ASP A 181 14.35 5.15 5.18
CA ASP A 181 14.00 5.22 6.61
C ASP A 181 12.49 5.38 6.87
N ILE A 182 11.63 4.79 6.03
CA ILE A 182 10.17 4.84 6.21
C ILE A 182 9.75 4.20 7.53
N ASP A 183 8.61 4.61 8.09
CA ASP A 183 8.11 4.17 9.39
C ASP A 183 7.00 3.12 9.31
N GLY A 184 6.46 2.89 8.13
CA GLY A 184 5.41 1.90 7.93
C GLY A 184 5.02 1.70 6.47
N ILE A 185 4.19 0.69 6.27
CA ILE A 185 3.60 0.35 4.98
C ILE A 185 2.10 0.14 5.15
N ARG A 186 1.32 0.78 4.30
CA ARG A 186 -0.08 0.39 4.04
C ARG A 186 -0.07 -0.63 2.90
N LEU A 187 -0.63 -1.78 3.11
CA LEU A 187 -0.75 -2.83 2.10
C LEU A 187 -2.03 -2.63 1.31
N ASP A 188 -1.88 -2.32 0.04
CA ASP A 188 -2.98 -2.32 -0.93
C ASP A 188 -3.58 -3.72 -1.05
N CYS A 189 -4.93 -3.82 -1.12
CA CYS A 189 -5.64 -5.09 -1.26
C CYS A 189 -5.13 -6.18 -0.29
N ALA A 190 -4.91 -5.86 0.99
CA ALA A 190 -4.34 -6.80 1.96
C ALA A 190 -5.21 -8.06 2.15
N ASP A 191 -6.50 -7.98 1.86
CA ASP A 191 -7.42 -9.11 1.85
C ASP A 191 -7.14 -10.14 0.74
N CYS A 192 -6.37 -9.76 -0.27
CA CYS A 192 -5.91 -10.64 -1.34
C CYS A 192 -4.56 -11.31 -1.06
N LEU A 193 -3.83 -10.87 -0.02
CA LEU A 193 -2.52 -11.40 0.31
C LEU A 193 -2.60 -12.68 1.15
N ASP A 194 -1.63 -13.57 0.93
CA ASP A 194 -1.50 -14.81 1.70
C ASP A 194 -1.13 -14.53 3.16
N HIS A 195 -1.86 -15.12 4.11
CA HIS A 195 -1.63 -14.88 5.54
C HIS A 195 -0.24 -15.32 6.01
N SER A 196 0.34 -16.39 5.43
CA SER A 196 1.69 -16.82 5.78
C SER A 196 2.73 -15.83 5.27
N PHE A 197 2.46 -15.16 4.15
CA PHE A 197 3.31 -14.08 3.66
C PHE A 197 3.22 -12.82 4.56
N LEU A 198 2.04 -12.47 5.07
CA LEU A 198 1.91 -11.40 6.06
C LEU A 198 2.75 -11.68 7.32
N GLN A 199 2.82 -12.94 7.75
CA GLN A 199 3.67 -13.35 8.87
C GLN A 199 5.18 -13.26 8.55
N GLU A 200 5.59 -13.60 7.33
CA GLU A 200 6.98 -13.42 6.88
C GLU A 200 7.35 -11.94 6.82
N MET A 201 6.44 -11.10 6.31
CA MET A 201 6.60 -9.66 6.25
C MET A 201 6.75 -9.06 7.66
N ARG A 202 5.90 -9.48 8.63
CA ARG A 202 6.00 -9.02 10.02
C ARG A 202 7.37 -9.32 10.60
N ARG A 203 7.86 -10.55 10.46
CA ARG A 203 9.22 -10.92 10.93
C ARG A 203 10.30 -10.07 10.26
N CYS A 204 10.20 -9.89 8.95
CA CYS A 204 11.16 -9.11 8.17
C CYS A 204 11.28 -7.67 8.66
N VAL A 205 10.15 -7.00 8.92
CA VAL A 205 10.17 -5.59 9.38
C VAL A 205 10.57 -5.47 10.84
N ASP A 206 10.20 -6.42 11.70
CA ASP A 206 10.61 -6.43 13.12
C ASP A 206 12.12 -6.59 13.30
N GLU A 207 12.75 -7.38 12.42
CA GLU A 207 14.22 -7.52 12.39
C GLU A 207 14.92 -6.22 11.99
N LYS A 208 14.28 -5.39 11.17
CA LYS A 208 14.86 -4.14 10.64
C LYS A 208 14.52 -2.92 11.50
N LYS A 209 13.27 -2.76 11.89
CA LYS A 209 12.78 -1.57 12.61
C LYS A 209 11.64 -1.99 13.57
N PRO A 210 11.91 -2.23 14.86
CA PRO A 210 10.93 -2.83 15.80
C PRO A 210 9.60 -2.08 15.96
N ASP A 211 9.60 -0.76 15.69
CA ASP A 211 8.40 0.08 15.76
C ASP A 211 7.77 0.32 14.38
N PHE A 212 8.10 -0.51 13.39
CA PHE A 212 7.57 -0.40 12.04
C PHE A 212 6.09 -0.76 12.01
N TRP A 213 5.27 0.10 11.41
CA TRP A 213 3.83 -0.10 11.30
C TRP A 213 3.44 -0.83 10.02
N LEU A 214 2.67 -1.91 10.17
CA LEU A 214 2.04 -2.61 9.06
C LEU A 214 0.52 -2.44 9.15
N MET A 215 -0.07 -1.78 8.17
CA MET A 215 -1.51 -1.59 8.03
C MET A 215 -1.98 -2.21 6.72
N GLY A 216 -3.10 -2.91 6.75
CA GLY A 216 -3.69 -3.52 5.57
C GLY A 216 -4.98 -2.85 5.15
N GLU A 217 -5.17 -2.66 3.85
CA GLU A 217 -6.49 -2.37 3.32
C GLU A 217 -7.33 -3.64 3.30
N VAL A 218 -8.38 -3.65 4.12
CA VAL A 218 -9.38 -4.73 4.18
C VAL A 218 -10.76 -4.09 4.12
N ILE A 219 -11.46 -4.26 2.99
CA ILE A 219 -12.76 -3.61 2.77
C ILE A 219 -13.88 -4.38 3.44
N HIS A 220 -13.85 -5.71 3.35
CA HIS A 220 -14.92 -6.59 3.81
C HIS A 220 -14.39 -7.76 4.64
N GLY A 221 -15.26 -8.32 5.47
CA GLY A 221 -14.98 -9.53 6.24
C GLY A 221 -14.56 -9.28 7.69
N ASP A 222 -14.00 -10.29 8.30
CA ASP A 222 -13.59 -10.27 9.70
C ASP A 222 -12.15 -9.73 9.82
N TYR A 223 -12.00 -8.52 10.32
CA TYR A 223 -10.72 -7.84 10.51
C TYR A 223 -9.77 -8.58 11.47
N SER A 224 -10.33 -9.37 12.41
CA SER A 224 -9.52 -10.14 13.37
C SER A 224 -8.62 -11.19 12.71
N ARG A 225 -8.93 -11.58 11.48
CA ARG A 225 -8.11 -12.52 10.70
C ARG A 225 -6.76 -11.92 10.29
N TYR A 226 -6.68 -10.61 10.18
CA TYR A 226 -5.51 -9.88 9.66
C TYR A 226 -4.70 -9.24 10.79
N VAL A 227 -5.38 -8.72 11.83
CA VAL A 227 -4.75 -8.01 12.94
C VAL A 227 -4.37 -9.00 14.03
N SER A 228 -3.07 -9.21 14.20
CA SER A 228 -2.48 -10.03 15.26
C SER A 228 -1.00 -9.68 15.44
N GLY A 229 -0.42 -10.06 16.57
CA GLY A 229 0.98 -9.76 16.87
C GLY A 229 2.01 -10.36 15.90
N ASP A 230 1.58 -11.28 15.06
CA ASP A 230 2.42 -11.95 14.06
C ASP A 230 2.10 -11.55 12.60
N LYS A 231 1.18 -10.60 12.38
CA LYS A 231 0.79 -10.13 11.05
C LYS A 231 0.74 -8.60 10.99
N LEU A 232 -0.46 -8.04 10.91
CA LEU A 232 -0.67 -6.59 10.79
C LEU A 232 -0.97 -5.96 12.15
N ASP A 233 -0.53 -4.72 12.35
CA ASP A 233 -0.85 -3.92 13.53
C ASP A 233 -2.28 -3.36 13.45
N SER A 234 -2.78 -3.11 12.22
CA SER A 234 -4.08 -2.49 11.97
C SER A 234 -4.61 -2.84 10.59
N VAL A 235 -5.90 -2.62 10.38
CA VAL A 235 -6.53 -2.60 9.06
C VAL A 235 -7.44 -1.37 8.95
N THR A 236 -7.80 -1.02 7.71
CA THR A 236 -8.75 0.06 7.38
C THR A 236 -10.13 -0.22 7.98
N ASN A 237 -10.72 0.78 8.66
CA ASN A 237 -12.05 0.67 9.25
C ASN A 237 -13.14 1.17 8.29
N TYR A 238 -13.43 0.37 7.26
CA TYR A 238 -14.50 0.68 6.30
C TYR A 238 -15.90 0.60 6.91
N GLU A 239 -16.09 -0.17 8.00
CA GLU A 239 -17.38 -0.22 8.69
C GLU A 239 -17.71 1.14 9.34
N LEU A 240 -16.73 1.73 10.05
CA LEU A 240 -16.92 3.06 10.63
C LEU A 240 -17.01 4.14 9.53
N HIS A 241 -16.20 4.04 8.48
CA HIS A 241 -16.30 4.95 7.34
C HIS A 241 -17.71 4.93 6.74
N LYS A 242 -18.30 3.76 6.52
CA LYS A 242 -19.69 3.64 6.05
C LYS A 242 -20.67 4.27 7.03
N GLY A 243 -20.50 4.03 8.34
CA GLY A 243 -21.35 4.61 9.38
C GLY A 243 -21.28 6.14 9.40
N LEU A 244 -20.07 6.71 9.25
CA LEU A 244 -19.86 8.16 9.12
C LEU A 244 -20.52 8.72 7.86
N TYR A 245 -20.26 8.11 6.71
CA TYR A 245 -20.81 8.54 5.43
C TYR A 245 -22.35 8.53 5.44
N SER A 246 -22.97 7.38 5.77
CA SER A 246 -24.43 7.25 5.80
C SER A 246 -25.05 8.15 6.88
N GLY A 247 -24.47 8.15 8.11
CA GLY A 247 -24.99 8.94 9.21
C GLY A 247 -25.07 10.42 8.93
N HIS A 248 -24.08 10.98 8.23
CA HIS A 248 -24.08 12.38 7.83
C HIS A 248 -25.03 12.66 6.65
N ASN A 249 -25.02 11.83 5.61
CA ASN A 249 -25.87 12.03 4.43
C ASN A 249 -27.36 11.85 4.73
N ASP A 250 -27.70 10.87 5.57
CA ASP A 250 -29.09 10.54 5.90
C ASP A 250 -29.57 11.28 7.18
N HIS A 251 -28.72 12.11 7.80
CA HIS A 251 -28.99 12.79 9.07
C HIS A 251 -29.37 11.81 10.19
N ASN A 252 -28.81 10.61 10.18
CA ASN A 252 -29.08 9.54 11.12
C ASN A 252 -27.82 9.15 11.90
N TYR A 253 -27.45 9.92 12.90
CA TYR A 253 -26.25 9.70 13.71
C TYR A 253 -26.31 8.46 14.61
N PHE A 254 -27.48 7.79 14.72
CA PHE A 254 -27.57 6.48 15.37
C PHE A 254 -26.73 5.42 14.66
N GLU A 255 -26.53 5.53 13.34
CA GLU A 255 -25.64 4.61 12.60
C GLU A 255 -24.19 4.70 13.08
N ILE A 256 -23.70 5.92 13.33
CA ILE A 256 -22.34 6.13 13.84
C ILE A 256 -22.22 5.51 15.25
N ALA A 257 -23.16 5.83 16.13
CA ALA A 257 -23.17 5.30 17.48
C ALA A 257 -23.32 3.77 17.52
N HIS A 258 -24.14 3.21 16.62
CA HIS A 258 -24.33 1.77 16.49
C HIS A 258 -23.03 1.09 16.05
N THR A 259 -22.36 1.62 15.01
CA THR A 259 -21.11 1.06 14.49
C THR A 259 -20.01 1.06 15.55
N ILE A 260 -19.81 2.21 16.24
CA ILE A 260 -18.83 2.31 17.31
C ILE A 260 -19.09 1.30 18.44
N ARG A 261 -20.36 1.14 18.85
CA ARG A 261 -20.73 0.15 19.87
C ARG A 261 -20.50 -1.28 19.39
N ARG A 262 -20.94 -1.59 18.19
CA ARG A 262 -20.76 -2.91 17.60
C ARG A 262 -19.28 -3.31 17.52
N GLU A 263 -18.41 -2.37 17.17
CA GLU A 263 -16.97 -2.62 17.03
C GLU A 263 -16.26 -2.67 18.39
N PHE A 264 -16.48 -1.69 19.26
CA PHE A 264 -15.57 -1.41 20.39
C PHE A 264 -16.20 -1.49 21.77
N ASP A 265 -17.49 -1.85 21.92
CA ASP A 265 -18.11 -1.98 23.24
C ASP A 265 -17.31 -2.93 24.14
N GLN A 266 -17.06 -2.50 25.40
CA GLN A 266 -16.26 -3.26 26.36
C GLN A 266 -16.85 -4.63 26.69
N ASN A 267 -18.17 -4.79 26.56
CA ASN A 267 -18.90 -5.99 26.95
C ASN A 267 -19.22 -6.94 25.78
N GLY A 268 -18.86 -6.60 24.54
CA GLY A 268 -19.19 -7.47 23.41
C GLY A 268 -18.86 -6.92 22.04
N GLY A 269 -18.07 -5.83 21.93
CA GLY A 269 -17.62 -5.32 20.65
C GLY A 269 -16.77 -6.35 19.89
N ILE A 270 -17.06 -6.52 18.61
CA ILE A 270 -16.45 -7.56 17.77
C ILE A 270 -14.95 -7.31 17.55
N TYR A 271 -14.51 -6.06 17.63
CA TYR A 271 -13.11 -5.64 17.49
C TYR A 271 -12.56 -5.02 18.77
N ARG A 272 -13.16 -5.38 19.92
CA ARG A 272 -12.70 -4.91 21.23
C ARG A 272 -11.22 -5.20 21.43
N GLY A 273 -10.45 -4.15 21.77
CA GLY A 273 -9.01 -4.23 21.98
C GLY A 273 -8.17 -4.22 20.70
N MET A 274 -8.80 -4.22 19.53
CA MET A 274 -8.10 -3.99 18.27
C MET A 274 -7.96 -2.49 18.00
N ARG A 275 -6.89 -2.14 17.30
CA ARG A 275 -6.68 -0.80 16.75
C ARG A 275 -6.97 -0.85 15.27
N LEU A 276 -7.90 -0.03 14.83
CA LEU A 276 -8.30 0.08 13.42
C LEU A 276 -7.93 1.46 12.90
N TYR A 277 -7.45 1.50 11.67
CA TYR A 277 -7.20 2.75 10.96
C TYR A 277 -8.53 3.34 10.49
N SER A 278 -9.05 4.31 11.26
CA SER A 278 -10.29 5.00 10.94
C SER A 278 -10.01 6.23 10.07
N PHE A 279 -10.84 6.46 9.09
CA PHE A 279 -10.66 7.52 8.10
C PHE A 279 -12.02 8.09 7.67
N VAL A 280 -12.01 9.30 7.13
CA VAL A 280 -13.19 9.96 6.53
C VAL A 280 -13.14 9.90 5.02
N ASP A 281 -11.93 9.83 4.45
CA ASP A 281 -11.67 9.69 3.02
C ASP A 281 -10.39 8.87 2.82
N ASN A 282 -10.35 8.10 1.73
CA ASN A 282 -9.23 7.18 1.46
C ASN A 282 -8.99 7.07 -0.06
#